data_30537adff9144298170d227ec3590bdc
#
_entry.id   30537adff9144298170d227ec3590bdc
#
_cell.length_a   1.000
_cell.length_b   1.000
_cell.length_c   1.000
_cell.angle_alpha   90.00
_cell.angle_beta   90.00
_cell.angle_gamma   90.00
#
_symmetry.space_group_name_H-M   'P 1'
#
loop_
_entity.id
_entity.type
_entity.pdbx_description
1 polymer ?
#
loop_
_entity_poly.entity_id
_entity_poly.type
_entity_poly.pdbx_seq_one_letter_code
_entity_poly.pdbx_strand_id
1 'polypeptide(L)'
;SSFAVFHQRYSTNTFPSWGLAQPFRLLAHNGEINTISGNTNWMRNHQTRITTEIFGDDSEQVKPIIEKNVSDSSALDAAFELYVRAGRSVPLVKTLLIPEAWSKRSELMPIEHRNMYEFSNAIVEPWDGPAAIAAVDGNWIIGGMDRNGLRPMRYSISRDNLIYVGSETGMVTVDESKIIEKGKLGPGEIIGINLKEGKIFRDHEMKERLASEAPYE
;
A
#
# COMPACT_ATOMS: atom_id res chain seq x y z
N SER A 1 16.11 -8.13 13.71
CA SER A 1 14.97 -7.50 13.02
C SER A 1 14.28 -8.53 12.15
N SER A 2 12.94 -8.51 12.11
CA SER A 2 12.18 -9.44 11.28
C SER A 2 12.10 -8.96 9.83
N PHE A 3 12.33 -7.67 9.57
CA PHE A 3 12.28 -7.08 8.24
C PHE A 3 13.12 -5.81 8.13
N ALA A 4 13.36 -5.37 6.90
CA ALA A 4 13.89 -4.06 6.56
C ALA A 4 13.18 -3.53 5.33
N VAL A 5 12.82 -2.25 5.35
CA VAL A 5 12.36 -1.49 4.18
C VAL A 5 13.37 -0.41 3.89
N PHE A 6 13.76 -0.25 2.64
CA PHE A 6 14.69 0.79 2.22
C PHE A 6 14.29 1.37 0.87
N HIS A 7 14.77 2.56 0.57
CA HIS A 7 14.59 3.22 -0.70
C HIS A 7 15.89 3.92 -1.10
N GLN A 8 16.25 3.84 -2.37
CA GLN A 8 17.56 4.27 -2.84
C GLN A 8 17.61 5.75 -3.21
N ARG A 9 16.48 6.39 -3.50
CA ARG A 9 16.45 7.73 -4.11
C ARG A 9 15.40 8.63 -3.45
N TYR A 10 15.62 9.93 -3.60
CA TYR A 10 14.61 10.97 -3.33
C TYR A 10 13.59 11.07 -4.48
N SER A 11 12.45 11.71 -4.21
CA SER A 11 11.49 12.07 -5.26
C SER A 11 12.12 13.02 -6.27
N THR A 12 11.82 12.82 -7.56
CA THR A 12 12.36 13.64 -8.65
C THR A 12 11.67 15.00 -8.78
N ASN A 13 10.48 15.17 -8.22
CA ASN A 13 9.61 16.34 -8.43
C ASN A 13 9.61 17.31 -7.25
N THR A 14 10.49 17.11 -6.26
CA THR A 14 10.62 17.97 -5.08
C THR A 14 12.08 18.27 -4.79
N PHE A 15 12.35 19.38 -4.10
CA PHE A 15 13.67 19.62 -3.57
C PHE A 15 14.00 18.56 -2.51
N PRO A 16 15.18 17.92 -2.56
CA PRO A 16 15.59 16.94 -1.57
C PRO A 16 15.61 17.54 -0.17
N SER A 17 14.92 16.89 0.75
CA SER A 17 14.99 17.21 2.18
C SER A 17 14.86 15.93 2.99
N TRP A 18 15.39 15.90 4.19
CA TRP A 18 15.32 14.72 5.05
C TRP A 18 13.88 14.29 5.37
N GLY A 19 12.95 15.26 5.49
CA GLY A 19 11.53 14.96 5.71
C GLY A 19 10.84 14.28 4.53
N LEU A 20 11.43 14.34 3.33
CA LEU A 20 10.94 13.71 2.11
C LEU A 20 11.78 12.50 1.69
N ALA A 21 12.75 12.09 2.52
CA ALA A 21 13.50 10.86 2.29
C ALA A 21 12.62 9.64 2.56
N GLN A 22 12.78 8.62 1.73
CA GLN A 22 12.07 7.35 1.88
C GLN A 22 12.99 6.28 2.51
N PRO A 23 12.44 5.25 3.19
CA PRO A 23 11.01 5.03 3.46
C PRO A 23 10.46 6.08 4.42
N PHE A 24 9.15 6.37 4.26
CA PHE A 24 8.40 7.22 5.18
C PHE A 24 8.04 6.47 6.47
N ARG A 25 6.91 6.82 7.10
CA ARG A 25 6.49 6.18 8.36
C ARG A 25 6.01 4.75 8.17
N LEU A 26 5.24 4.49 7.11
CA LEU A 26 4.68 3.18 6.83
C LEU A 26 5.05 2.64 5.45
N LEU A 27 5.40 3.50 4.48
CA LEU A 27 5.64 3.05 3.12
C LEU A 27 6.92 3.60 2.46
N ALA A 28 7.34 2.87 1.43
CA ALA A 28 8.25 3.32 0.39
C ALA A 28 7.54 3.19 -0.96
N HIS A 29 7.69 4.20 -1.82
CA HIS A 29 7.00 4.31 -3.10
C HIS A 29 7.97 4.58 -4.23
N ASN A 30 7.93 3.74 -5.25
CA ASN A 30 8.60 3.99 -6.53
C ASN A 30 7.51 4.22 -7.59
N GLY A 31 7.33 5.48 -7.97
CA GLY A 31 6.31 5.88 -8.94
C GLY A 31 5.95 7.34 -8.83
N GLU A 32 4.74 7.66 -9.28
CA GLU A 32 4.17 9.01 -9.24
C GLU A 32 2.64 8.93 -9.19
N ILE A 33 2.04 9.60 -8.23
CA ILE A 33 0.58 9.66 -8.11
C ILE A 33 0.06 10.80 -9.00
N ASN A 34 -0.55 10.45 -10.13
CA ASN A 34 -1.04 11.41 -11.12
C ASN A 34 -2.28 12.19 -10.62
N THR A 35 -3.07 11.61 -9.74
CA THR A 35 -4.30 12.19 -9.21
C THR A 35 -4.10 13.00 -7.93
N ILE A 36 -2.86 13.30 -7.56
CA ILE A 36 -2.47 13.89 -6.26
C ILE A 36 -3.27 15.14 -5.88
N SER A 37 -3.53 16.05 -6.82
CA SER A 37 -4.28 17.28 -6.54
C SER A 37 -5.72 16.98 -6.10
N GLY A 38 -6.39 16.08 -6.79
CA GLY A 38 -7.72 15.58 -6.43
C GLY A 38 -7.72 14.88 -5.10
N ASN A 39 -6.79 13.94 -4.91
CA ASN A 39 -6.67 13.17 -3.67
C ASN A 39 -6.43 14.07 -2.46
N THR A 40 -5.54 15.07 -2.57
CA THR A 40 -5.29 16.04 -1.49
C THR A 40 -6.54 16.86 -1.16
N ASN A 41 -7.30 17.30 -2.16
CA ASN A 41 -8.53 18.03 -1.93
C ASN A 41 -9.61 17.19 -1.27
N TRP A 42 -9.75 15.93 -1.69
CA TRP A 42 -10.66 14.99 -1.05
C TRP A 42 -10.25 14.70 0.41
N MET A 43 -8.97 14.48 0.68
CA MET A 43 -8.48 14.27 2.04
C MET A 43 -8.72 15.49 2.94
N ARG A 44 -8.61 16.73 2.41
CA ARG A 44 -9.00 17.95 3.13
C ARG A 44 -10.49 17.99 3.46
N ASN A 45 -11.35 17.47 2.59
CA ASN A 45 -12.76 17.36 2.86
C ASN A 45 -13.05 16.28 3.90
N HIS A 46 -12.44 15.10 3.75
CA HIS A 46 -12.60 13.99 4.69
C HIS A 46 -12.16 14.37 6.12
N GLN A 47 -11.04 15.08 6.27
CA GLN A 47 -10.54 15.48 7.60
C GLN A 47 -11.53 16.36 8.38
N THR A 48 -12.45 17.08 7.73
CA THR A 48 -13.46 17.88 8.44
C THR A 48 -14.50 17.02 9.15
N ARG A 49 -14.63 15.76 8.75
CA ARG A 49 -15.61 14.80 9.25
C ARG A 49 -14.97 13.62 10.00
N ILE A 50 -13.66 13.68 10.26
CA ILE A 50 -13.02 12.64 11.06
C ILE A 50 -13.60 12.66 12.46
N THR A 51 -14.39 11.64 12.73
CA THR A 51 -14.86 11.29 14.07
C THR A 51 -14.50 9.83 14.26
N THR A 52 -13.52 9.54 15.06
CA THR A 52 -13.16 8.17 15.38
C THR A 52 -12.88 8.07 16.87
N GLU A 53 -13.46 7.05 17.49
CA GLU A 53 -13.20 6.72 18.89
C GLU A 53 -11.71 6.44 19.14
N ILE A 54 -10.98 6.02 18.10
CA ILE A 54 -9.55 5.70 18.20
C ILE A 54 -8.71 6.93 18.51
N PHE A 55 -9.05 8.09 17.92
CA PHE A 55 -8.30 9.33 18.16
C PHE A 55 -8.90 10.16 19.31
N GLY A 56 -10.16 9.90 19.68
CA GLY A 56 -10.83 10.58 20.78
C GLY A 56 -10.65 12.10 20.74
N ASP A 57 -10.22 12.68 21.86
CA ASP A 57 -9.97 14.12 22.02
C ASP A 57 -8.76 14.61 21.20
N ASP A 58 -7.88 13.71 20.76
CA ASP A 58 -6.71 14.04 19.94
C ASP A 58 -7.02 14.18 18.44
N SER A 59 -8.27 14.02 18.02
CA SER A 59 -8.70 14.07 16.61
C SER A 59 -8.30 15.37 15.90
N GLU A 60 -8.22 16.50 16.61
CA GLU A 60 -7.75 17.77 16.04
C GLU A 60 -6.23 17.81 15.84
N GLN A 61 -5.45 17.02 16.60
CA GLN A 61 -4.00 17.01 16.51
C GLN A 61 -3.49 16.25 15.27
N VAL A 62 -4.32 15.39 14.67
CA VAL A 62 -3.98 14.68 13.43
C VAL A 62 -4.22 15.54 12.18
N LYS A 63 -4.68 16.76 12.32
CA LYS A 63 -4.94 17.70 11.23
C LYS A 63 -3.83 18.75 11.12
N PRO A 64 -3.42 19.12 9.92
CA PRO A 64 -3.86 18.58 8.62
C PRO A 64 -3.26 17.20 8.37
N ILE A 65 -4.04 16.30 7.75
CA ILE A 65 -3.56 14.95 7.42
C ILE A 65 -2.41 15.02 6.42
N ILE A 66 -2.58 15.84 5.39
CA ILE A 66 -1.55 16.07 4.38
C ILE A 66 -1.02 17.49 4.55
N GLU A 67 0.26 17.59 4.84
CA GLU A 67 1.00 18.85 4.93
C GLU A 67 1.06 19.58 3.58
N LYS A 68 1.34 20.88 3.63
CA LYS A 68 1.58 21.66 2.41
C LYS A 68 2.98 21.40 1.86
N ASN A 69 3.12 21.45 0.54
CA ASN A 69 4.41 21.36 -0.15
C ASN A 69 5.18 20.05 0.11
N VAL A 70 4.47 18.95 0.29
CA VAL A 70 5.05 17.63 0.37
C VAL A 70 5.05 16.94 -1.01
N SER A 71 5.83 15.85 -1.15
CA SER A 71 5.78 15.02 -2.35
C SER A 71 4.48 14.22 -2.41
N ASP A 72 4.13 13.74 -3.60
CA ASP A 72 3.02 12.81 -3.81
C ASP A 72 3.15 11.56 -2.93
N SER A 73 4.36 11.01 -2.86
CA SER A 73 4.67 9.84 -2.03
C SER A 73 4.50 10.12 -0.53
N SER A 74 4.91 11.29 -0.06
CA SER A 74 4.72 11.71 1.33
C SER A 74 3.24 11.94 1.65
N ALA A 75 2.49 12.51 0.71
CA ALA A 75 1.05 12.67 0.86
C ALA A 75 0.32 11.31 0.91
N LEU A 76 0.75 10.37 0.07
CA LEU A 76 0.24 8.99 0.10
C LEU A 76 0.54 8.31 1.44
N ASP A 77 1.77 8.44 1.97
CA ASP A 77 2.14 7.89 3.27
C ASP A 77 1.27 8.47 4.40
N ALA A 78 1.03 9.78 4.39
CA ALA A 78 0.20 10.43 5.40
C ALA A 78 -1.26 9.92 5.38
N ALA A 79 -1.86 9.77 4.19
CA ALA A 79 -3.18 9.18 4.05
C ALA A 79 -3.17 7.70 4.46
N PHE A 80 -2.14 6.96 4.06
CA PHE A 80 -1.97 5.55 4.41
C PHE A 80 -1.86 5.36 5.92
N GLU A 81 -1.02 6.16 6.59
CA GLU A 81 -0.85 6.13 8.04
C GLU A 81 -2.17 6.43 8.76
N LEU A 82 -2.94 7.42 8.33
CA LEU A 82 -4.23 7.75 8.93
C LEU A 82 -5.14 6.52 8.99
N TYR A 83 -5.32 5.83 7.85
CA TYR A 83 -6.22 4.67 7.79
C TYR A 83 -5.70 3.48 8.59
N VAL A 84 -4.39 3.25 8.62
CA VAL A 84 -3.78 2.20 9.45
C VAL A 84 -3.95 2.51 10.94
N ARG A 85 -3.69 3.76 11.36
CA ARG A 85 -3.87 4.19 12.75
C ARG A 85 -5.35 4.19 13.17
N ALA A 86 -6.25 4.38 12.21
CA ALA A 86 -7.68 4.21 12.41
C ALA A 86 -8.14 2.73 12.45
N GLY A 87 -7.20 1.79 12.58
CA GLY A 87 -7.46 0.38 12.86
C GLY A 87 -7.57 -0.55 11.64
N ARG A 88 -7.28 -0.05 10.43
CA ARG A 88 -7.29 -0.90 9.24
C ARG A 88 -5.94 -1.57 9.05
N SER A 89 -5.95 -2.81 8.54
CA SER A 89 -4.72 -3.52 8.20
C SER A 89 -4.02 -2.88 6.99
N VAL A 90 -2.69 -2.95 6.95
CA VAL A 90 -1.89 -2.44 5.82
C VAL A 90 -2.34 -3.00 4.47
N PRO A 91 -2.63 -4.31 4.32
CA PRO A 91 -3.14 -4.83 3.05
C PRO A 91 -4.49 -4.21 2.66
N LEU A 92 -5.40 -4.01 3.62
CA LEU A 92 -6.68 -3.38 3.35
C LEU A 92 -6.51 -1.92 2.92
N VAL A 93 -5.63 -1.17 3.58
CA VAL A 93 -5.37 0.24 3.21
C VAL A 93 -4.77 0.35 1.82
N LYS A 94 -3.87 -0.58 1.41
CA LYS A 94 -3.41 -0.65 0.01
C LYS A 94 -4.58 -0.84 -0.94
N THR A 95 -5.48 -1.75 -0.61
CA THR A 95 -6.66 -2.07 -1.44
C THR A 95 -7.63 -0.88 -1.53
N LEU A 96 -7.79 -0.12 -0.45
CA LEU A 96 -8.60 1.11 -0.43
C LEU A 96 -7.99 2.22 -1.31
N LEU A 97 -6.72 2.53 -1.09
CA LEU A 97 -6.08 3.69 -1.72
C LEU A 97 -5.60 3.40 -3.14
N ILE A 98 -5.06 2.21 -3.39
CA ILE A 98 -4.52 1.78 -4.69
C ILE A 98 -5.15 0.44 -5.06
N PRO A 99 -6.43 0.44 -5.47
CA PRO A 99 -7.14 -0.78 -5.87
C PRO A 99 -6.59 -1.33 -7.18
N GLU A 100 -6.89 -2.60 -7.46
CA GLU A 100 -6.78 -3.12 -8.81
C GLU A 100 -7.87 -2.55 -9.73
N ALA A 101 -7.71 -2.75 -11.03
CA ALA A 101 -8.78 -2.44 -11.98
C ALA A 101 -9.97 -3.41 -11.75
N TRP A 102 -11.14 -2.86 -11.43
CA TRP A 102 -12.33 -3.64 -11.17
C TRP A 102 -13.56 -3.04 -11.86
N SER A 103 -14.60 -3.83 -12.03
CA SER A 103 -15.88 -3.41 -12.59
C SER A 103 -17.02 -4.19 -11.96
N LYS A 104 -18.11 -3.51 -11.68
CA LYS A 104 -19.37 -4.13 -11.23
C LYS A 104 -19.88 -5.23 -12.16
N ARG A 105 -19.49 -5.19 -13.44
CA ARG A 105 -19.89 -6.14 -14.48
C ARG A 105 -18.84 -7.20 -14.79
N SER A 106 -17.74 -7.24 -14.07
CA SER A 106 -16.71 -8.25 -14.29
C SER A 106 -17.23 -9.62 -13.83
N GLU A 107 -17.41 -10.53 -14.77
CA GLU A 107 -17.75 -11.93 -14.47
C GLU A 107 -16.53 -12.75 -14.02
N LEU A 108 -15.32 -12.23 -14.26
CA LEU A 108 -14.05 -12.89 -13.92
C LEU A 108 -13.63 -12.67 -12.47
N MET A 109 -14.14 -11.61 -11.83
CA MET A 109 -13.82 -11.28 -10.46
C MET A 109 -14.87 -11.86 -9.50
N PRO A 110 -14.47 -12.54 -8.41
CA PRO A 110 -15.41 -13.01 -7.38
C PRO A 110 -16.31 -11.90 -6.86
N ILE A 111 -17.55 -12.22 -6.54
CA ILE A 111 -18.53 -11.21 -6.10
C ILE A 111 -18.10 -10.53 -4.81
N GLU A 112 -17.49 -11.27 -3.89
CA GLU A 112 -17.00 -10.81 -2.61
C GLU A 112 -15.89 -9.74 -2.80
N HIS A 113 -14.99 -9.96 -3.75
CA HIS A 113 -13.96 -8.98 -4.11
C HIS A 113 -14.58 -7.71 -4.72
N ARG A 114 -15.59 -7.87 -5.59
CA ARG A 114 -16.29 -6.71 -6.18
C ARG A 114 -17.00 -5.88 -5.12
N ASN A 115 -17.69 -6.53 -4.20
CA ASN A 115 -18.38 -5.86 -3.09
C ASN A 115 -17.38 -5.08 -2.21
N MET A 116 -16.23 -5.70 -1.88
CA MET A 116 -15.15 -5.03 -1.15
C MET A 116 -14.64 -3.78 -1.89
N TYR A 117 -14.43 -3.85 -3.21
CA TYR A 117 -13.97 -2.68 -3.98
C TYR A 117 -15.06 -1.61 -4.11
N GLU A 118 -16.32 -2.00 -4.28
CA GLU A 118 -17.44 -1.06 -4.32
C GLU A 118 -17.58 -0.31 -3.01
N PHE A 119 -17.52 -1.02 -1.89
CA PHE A 119 -17.49 -0.44 -0.56
C PHE A 119 -16.28 0.50 -0.38
N SER A 120 -15.09 0.05 -0.79
CA SER A 120 -13.86 0.83 -0.70
C SER A 120 -13.97 2.16 -1.43
N ASN A 121 -14.47 2.16 -2.65
CA ASN A 121 -14.64 3.37 -3.47
C ASN A 121 -15.76 4.31 -2.97
N ALA A 122 -16.69 3.80 -2.16
CA ALA A 122 -17.68 4.63 -1.49
C ALA A 122 -17.10 5.39 -0.27
N ILE A 123 -15.98 4.90 0.28
CA ILE A 123 -15.34 5.49 1.47
C ILE A 123 -14.23 6.44 1.10
N VAL A 124 -13.41 6.10 0.11
CA VAL A 124 -12.22 6.86 -0.27
C VAL A 124 -12.00 6.83 -1.78
N GLU A 125 -11.58 7.95 -2.31
CA GLU A 125 -11.22 8.08 -3.72
C GLU A 125 -9.88 7.38 -3.99
N PRO A 126 -9.81 6.56 -5.06
CA PRO A 126 -8.57 5.89 -5.43
C PRO A 126 -7.44 6.88 -5.76
N TRP A 127 -6.24 6.53 -5.34
CA TRP A 127 -5.01 7.21 -5.73
C TRP A 127 -4.45 6.49 -6.95
N ASP A 128 -4.23 7.22 -8.03
CA ASP A 128 -3.90 6.63 -9.32
C ASP A 128 -2.61 7.21 -9.90
N GLY A 129 -1.87 6.36 -10.58
CA GLY A 129 -0.59 6.62 -11.21
C GLY A 129 0.33 5.42 -11.12
N PRO A 130 1.50 5.46 -11.78
CA PRO A 130 2.50 4.40 -11.66
C PRO A 130 2.92 4.22 -10.19
N ALA A 131 2.74 3.04 -9.63
CA ALA A 131 3.11 2.79 -8.24
C ALA A 131 3.59 1.35 -8.01
N ALA A 132 4.79 1.24 -7.46
CA ALA A 132 5.27 0.07 -6.76
C ALA A 132 5.52 0.47 -5.30
N ILE A 133 4.78 -0.12 -4.38
CA ILE A 133 4.85 0.24 -2.96
C ILE A 133 5.32 -0.94 -2.12
N ALA A 134 6.11 -0.64 -1.10
CA ALA A 134 6.33 -1.52 0.03
C ALA A 134 5.78 -0.82 1.27
N ALA A 135 4.91 -1.47 2.02
CA ALA A 135 4.32 -0.88 3.22
C ALA A 135 4.34 -1.85 4.40
N VAL A 136 4.41 -1.29 5.60
CA VAL A 136 4.58 -2.06 6.83
C VAL A 136 3.79 -1.48 8.00
N ASP A 137 3.40 -2.36 8.90
CA ASP A 137 3.04 -2.05 10.29
C ASP A 137 3.66 -3.09 11.23
N GLY A 138 3.19 -3.17 12.46
CA GLY A 138 3.69 -4.18 13.42
C GLY A 138 3.29 -5.62 13.09
N ASN A 139 2.38 -5.85 12.17
CA ASN A 139 1.80 -7.15 11.85
C ASN A 139 2.02 -7.59 10.40
N TRP A 140 2.06 -6.64 9.48
CA TRP A 140 2.11 -6.89 8.05
C TRP A 140 3.29 -6.19 7.37
N ILE A 141 3.84 -6.88 6.37
CA ILE A 141 4.71 -6.32 5.35
C ILE A 141 4.08 -6.66 4.01
N ILE A 142 3.92 -5.67 3.14
CA ILE A 142 3.37 -5.90 1.81
C ILE A 142 4.24 -5.31 0.72
N GLY A 143 4.17 -5.92 -0.47
CA GLY A 143 4.51 -5.32 -1.74
C GLY A 143 3.26 -5.24 -2.61
N GLY A 144 3.04 -4.12 -3.28
CA GLY A 144 1.85 -3.92 -4.08
C GLY A 144 2.06 -3.04 -5.29
N MET A 145 1.23 -3.25 -6.31
CA MET A 145 1.28 -2.57 -7.60
C MET A 145 0.08 -1.66 -7.82
N ASP A 146 0.26 -0.67 -8.68
CA ASP A 146 -0.85 0.10 -9.25
C ASP A 146 -1.75 -0.76 -10.16
N ARG A 147 -2.95 -0.27 -10.42
CA ARG A 147 -3.99 -1.00 -11.18
C ARG A 147 -3.56 -1.38 -12.61
N ASN A 148 -2.63 -0.65 -13.20
CA ASN A 148 -2.16 -0.87 -14.58
C ASN A 148 -0.83 -1.62 -14.63
N GLY A 149 -0.16 -1.79 -13.48
CA GLY A 149 1.16 -2.43 -13.42
C GLY A 149 2.24 -1.66 -14.16
N LEU A 150 2.20 -0.32 -14.09
CA LEU A 150 3.11 0.56 -14.82
C LEU A 150 4.54 0.54 -14.26
N ARG A 151 4.68 0.30 -12.97
CA ARG A 151 5.99 0.04 -12.34
C ARG A 151 6.19 -1.47 -12.18
N PRO A 152 7.42 -1.97 -12.31
CA PRO A 152 7.68 -3.38 -12.01
C PRO A 152 7.74 -3.64 -10.51
N MET A 153 7.38 -4.85 -10.10
CA MET A 153 7.70 -5.39 -8.78
C MET A 153 7.99 -6.87 -8.88
N ARG A 154 9.10 -7.28 -8.31
CA ARG A 154 9.58 -8.67 -8.32
C ARG A 154 9.77 -9.17 -6.90
N TYR A 155 9.69 -10.47 -6.73
CA TYR A 155 10.03 -11.10 -5.46
C TYR A 155 10.87 -12.34 -5.66
N SER A 156 11.61 -12.70 -4.61
CA SER A 156 12.34 -13.95 -4.53
C SER A 156 12.20 -14.50 -3.12
N ILE A 157 12.03 -15.81 -3.02
CA ILE A 157 11.94 -16.53 -1.73
C ILE A 157 13.12 -17.48 -1.65
N SER A 158 13.82 -17.46 -0.51
CA SER A 158 14.95 -18.36 -0.26
C SER A 158 14.58 -19.52 0.67
N ARG A 159 15.38 -20.59 0.62
CA ARG A 159 15.27 -21.72 1.55
C ARG A 159 15.57 -21.35 3.01
N ASP A 160 16.20 -20.21 3.23
CA ASP A 160 16.48 -19.67 4.57
C ASP A 160 15.28 -18.88 5.14
N ASN A 161 14.09 -19.02 4.54
CA ASN A 161 12.85 -18.31 4.89
C ASN A 161 12.95 -16.79 4.79
N LEU A 162 13.74 -16.28 3.85
CA LEU A 162 13.79 -14.87 3.52
C LEU A 162 12.99 -14.59 2.26
N ILE A 163 12.26 -13.49 2.25
CA ILE A 163 11.61 -12.95 1.06
C ILE A 163 12.21 -11.59 0.73
N TYR A 164 12.51 -11.38 -0.53
CA TYR A 164 13.01 -10.14 -1.09
C TYR A 164 11.95 -9.61 -2.05
N VAL A 165 11.43 -8.42 -1.81
CA VAL A 165 10.40 -7.81 -2.65
C VAL A 165 10.86 -6.41 -3.03
N GLY A 166 10.75 -6.07 -4.31
CA GLY A 166 11.10 -4.72 -4.73
C GLY A 166 10.89 -4.44 -6.20
N SER A 167 11.07 -3.19 -6.60
CA SER A 167 10.82 -2.73 -7.96
C SER A 167 11.78 -3.32 -9.00
N GLU A 168 12.96 -3.78 -8.57
CA GLU A 168 13.99 -4.30 -9.48
C GLU A 168 14.67 -5.55 -8.91
N THR A 169 15.20 -6.39 -9.80
CA THR A 169 16.07 -7.52 -9.41
C THR A 169 17.47 -6.98 -9.08
N GLY A 170 18.12 -7.56 -8.09
CA GLY A 170 19.50 -7.22 -7.76
C GLY A 170 19.64 -6.03 -6.78
N MET A 171 18.56 -5.55 -6.19
CA MET A 171 18.59 -4.54 -5.13
C MET A 171 19.31 -5.01 -3.87
N VAL A 172 19.31 -6.31 -3.65
CA VAL A 172 20.01 -7.00 -2.58
C VAL A 172 20.84 -8.10 -3.19
N THR A 173 22.11 -8.21 -2.75
CA THR A 173 22.94 -9.35 -3.13
C THR A 173 22.41 -10.61 -2.45
N VAL A 174 21.94 -11.54 -3.26
CA VAL A 174 21.35 -12.80 -2.81
C VAL A 174 22.15 -13.96 -3.40
N ASP A 175 22.40 -14.98 -2.61
CA ASP A 175 22.94 -16.24 -3.09
C ASP A 175 21.88 -16.97 -3.93
N GLU A 176 22.02 -16.95 -5.23
CA GLU A 176 21.09 -17.55 -6.19
C GLU A 176 20.85 -19.04 -5.93
N SER A 177 21.85 -19.77 -5.40
CA SER A 177 21.73 -21.19 -5.06
C SER A 177 20.72 -21.45 -3.94
N LYS A 178 20.40 -20.46 -3.16
CA LYS A 178 19.43 -20.51 -2.05
C LYS A 178 18.01 -20.14 -2.47
N ILE A 179 17.83 -19.55 -3.63
CA ILE A 179 16.51 -19.13 -4.10
C ILE A 179 15.71 -20.34 -4.55
N ILE A 180 14.51 -20.47 -3.98
CA ILE A 180 13.57 -21.57 -4.28
C ILE A 180 12.37 -21.11 -5.12
N GLU A 181 12.08 -19.80 -5.11
CA GLU A 181 11.00 -19.23 -5.90
C GLU A 181 11.36 -17.80 -6.35
N LYS A 182 11.01 -17.48 -7.58
CA LYS A 182 11.06 -16.11 -8.12
C LYS A 182 9.75 -15.79 -8.81
N GLY A 183 9.29 -14.56 -8.65
CA GLY A 183 8.07 -14.11 -9.29
C GLY A 183 8.06 -12.61 -9.54
N LYS A 184 6.99 -12.19 -10.19
CA LYS A 184 6.66 -10.78 -10.40
C LYS A 184 5.20 -10.56 -10.04
N LEU A 185 4.87 -9.37 -9.55
CA LEU A 185 3.50 -8.94 -9.38
C LEU A 185 2.97 -8.37 -10.70
N GLY A 186 1.74 -8.72 -11.01
CA GLY A 186 0.98 -8.16 -12.12
C GLY A 186 0.22 -6.88 -11.72
N PRO A 187 -0.55 -6.30 -12.67
CA PRO A 187 -1.38 -5.12 -12.43
C PRO A 187 -2.31 -5.31 -11.24
N GLY A 188 -2.26 -4.37 -10.28
CA GLY A 188 -3.11 -4.38 -9.08
C GLY A 188 -2.78 -5.44 -8.03
N GLU A 189 -1.84 -6.33 -8.31
CA GLU A 189 -1.50 -7.42 -7.40
C GLU A 189 -0.79 -6.96 -6.13
N ILE A 190 -0.89 -7.80 -5.12
CA ILE A 190 -0.29 -7.63 -3.81
C ILE A 190 0.34 -8.94 -3.34
N ILE A 191 1.47 -8.85 -2.65
CA ILE A 191 2.05 -9.93 -1.86
C ILE A 191 2.23 -9.43 -0.43
N GLY A 192 1.92 -10.25 0.55
CA GLY A 192 2.06 -9.84 1.95
C GLY A 192 2.58 -10.94 2.85
N ILE A 193 3.24 -10.53 3.90
CA ILE A 193 3.72 -11.40 4.97
C ILE A 193 3.03 -10.99 6.26
N ASN A 194 2.29 -11.92 6.86
CA ASN A 194 1.79 -11.74 8.21
C ASN A 194 2.88 -12.18 9.19
N LEU A 195 3.41 -11.24 9.95
CA LEU A 195 4.53 -11.49 10.87
C LEU A 195 4.12 -12.34 12.07
N LYS A 196 2.87 -12.27 12.51
CA LYS A 196 2.36 -13.08 13.62
C LYS A 196 2.12 -14.52 13.21
N GLU A 197 1.58 -14.72 12.01
CA GLU A 197 1.28 -16.04 11.46
C GLU A 197 2.53 -16.70 10.84
N GLY A 198 3.56 -15.91 10.51
CA GLY A 198 4.73 -16.39 9.76
C GLY A 198 4.36 -16.89 8.36
N LYS A 199 3.30 -16.33 7.77
CA LYS A 199 2.73 -16.80 6.50
C LYS A 199 2.84 -15.74 5.41
N ILE A 200 3.17 -16.21 4.19
CA ILE A 200 3.11 -15.41 2.95
C ILE A 200 1.72 -15.57 2.35
N PHE A 201 1.10 -14.46 1.99
CA PHE A 201 -0.16 -14.40 1.27
C PHE A 201 0.10 -13.84 -0.13
N ARG A 202 -0.22 -14.63 -1.14
CA ARG A 202 -0.20 -14.19 -2.54
C ARG A 202 -1.49 -13.44 -2.86
N ASP A 203 -1.54 -12.79 -3.99
CA ASP A 203 -2.61 -11.87 -4.38
C ASP A 203 -4.02 -12.42 -4.11
N HIS A 204 -4.34 -13.57 -4.65
CA HIS A 204 -5.67 -14.18 -4.50
C HIS A 204 -6.00 -14.48 -3.03
N GLU A 205 -5.08 -15.14 -2.31
CA GLU A 205 -5.24 -15.46 -0.89
C GLU A 205 -5.43 -14.21 -0.03
N MET A 206 -4.68 -13.14 -0.37
CA MET A 206 -4.79 -11.86 0.33
C MET A 206 -6.17 -11.24 0.11
N LYS A 207 -6.62 -11.18 -1.14
CA LYS A 207 -7.92 -10.59 -1.49
C LYS A 207 -9.09 -11.39 -0.93
N GLU A 208 -9.03 -12.72 -0.94
CA GLU A 208 -10.02 -13.56 -0.26
C GLU A 208 -10.09 -13.28 1.24
N ARG A 209 -8.93 -13.18 1.89
CA ARG A 209 -8.87 -12.82 3.30
C ARG A 209 -9.52 -11.47 3.56
N LEU A 210 -9.13 -10.43 2.81
CA LEU A 210 -9.65 -9.07 2.97
C LEU A 210 -11.16 -9.01 2.72
N ALA A 211 -11.64 -9.68 1.68
CA ALA A 211 -13.06 -9.74 1.36
C ALA A 211 -13.90 -10.46 2.42
N SER A 212 -13.28 -11.33 3.22
CA SER A 212 -13.93 -12.05 4.33
C SER A 212 -13.88 -11.31 5.68
N GLU A 213 -13.10 -10.21 5.80
CA GLU A 213 -12.94 -9.47 7.06
C GLU A 213 -14.19 -8.67 7.47
N ALA A 214 -15.07 -8.35 6.51
CA ALA A 214 -16.32 -7.64 6.79
C ALA A 214 -17.43 -8.05 5.80
N PRO A 215 -18.70 -7.89 6.17
CA PRO A 215 -19.82 -8.04 5.23
C PRO A 215 -19.90 -6.81 4.33
N TYR A 216 -19.30 -6.89 3.15
CA TYR A 216 -19.27 -5.81 2.16
C TYR A 216 -20.51 -5.79 1.24
N GLU A 217 -21.60 -6.44 1.63
CA GLU A 217 -22.86 -6.50 0.90
C GLU A 217 -23.72 -5.25 1.07
#